data_2da68250776859f2109633dcca3f1fae
#
_entry.id   2da68250776859f2109633dcca3f1fae
#
_cell.length_a   1.000
_cell.length_b   1.000
_cell.length_c   1.000
_cell.angle_alpha   90.00
_cell.angle_beta   90.00
_cell.angle_gamma   90.00
#
_symmetry.space_group_name_H-M   'P 1'
#
loop_
_entity.id
_entity.type
_entity.pdbx_description
1 polymer ?
#
loop_
_entity_poly.entity_id
_entity_poly.type
_entity_poly.pdbx_seq_one_letter_code
_entity_poly.pdbx_strand_id
1 'polypeptide(L)'
;SGFATAVSGHSNRKVREALLKQAEKLTHAPDSPTLPRALLAKKLAEIMPRGLKRSVFGLNGGDAIEIALKLARSYTKKSEIIAFQGGFHGRATYGCMSVTSVNFSKKGCFPQVPGMHHVPYAYCYRCAFGKEYPECNLWCTDYIVNMLEGGMTGLAEPAALIVEPLLG
;
A
#
# COMPACT_ATOMS: atom_id res chain seq x y z
N SER A 1 15.17 -14.27 1.01
CA SER A 1 14.07 -13.61 0.30
C SER A 1 13.84 -12.14 0.71
N GLY A 2 14.34 -11.71 1.89
CA GLY A 2 14.17 -10.33 2.37
C GLY A 2 12.71 -9.91 2.52
N PHE A 3 11.83 -10.82 2.98
CA PHE A 3 10.39 -10.58 3.11
C PHE A 3 9.76 -10.02 1.80
N ALA A 4 10.02 -10.70 0.69
CA ALA A 4 9.57 -10.32 -0.65
C ALA A 4 10.17 -9.01 -1.22
N THR A 5 11.07 -8.34 -0.53
CA THR A 5 11.72 -7.12 -1.04
C THR A 5 12.92 -7.41 -1.96
N ALA A 6 13.58 -8.56 -1.78
CA ALA A 6 14.71 -8.99 -2.60
C ALA A 6 14.31 -10.10 -3.59
N VAL A 7 13.33 -9.83 -4.44
CA VAL A 7 12.75 -10.81 -5.38
C VAL A 7 13.80 -11.37 -6.35
N SER A 8 14.76 -10.55 -6.78
CA SER A 8 15.88 -10.95 -7.63
C SER A 8 17.02 -11.68 -6.91
N GLY A 9 16.88 -11.92 -5.60
CA GLY A 9 17.93 -12.46 -4.74
C GLY A 9 18.92 -11.41 -4.24
N HIS A 10 19.71 -11.81 -3.23
CA HIS A 10 20.78 -10.96 -2.69
C HIS A 10 21.95 -10.88 -3.66
N SER A 11 22.56 -9.70 -3.76
CA SER A 11 23.77 -9.45 -4.55
C SER A 11 23.68 -9.90 -6.01
N ASN A 12 22.50 -9.80 -6.63
CA ASN A 12 22.35 -10.11 -8.04
C ASN A 12 23.40 -9.35 -8.86
N ARG A 13 24.22 -10.08 -9.63
CA ARG A 13 25.39 -9.52 -10.32
C ARG A 13 25.01 -8.35 -11.25
N LYS A 14 23.97 -8.50 -12.06
CA LYS A 14 23.55 -7.46 -13.01
C LYS A 14 23.07 -6.20 -12.29
N VAL A 15 22.31 -6.36 -11.21
CA VAL A 15 21.84 -5.22 -10.41
C VAL A 15 23.00 -4.49 -9.75
N ARG A 16 23.92 -5.24 -9.15
CA ARG A 16 25.10 -4.68 -8.49
C ARG A 16 26.01 -3.91 -9.47
N GLU A 17 26.29 -4.49 -10.63
CA GLU A 17 27.12 -3.85 -11.68
C GLU A 17 26.47 -2.55 -12.18
N ALA A 18 25.15 -2.56 -12.39
CA ALA A 18 24.40 -1.37 -12.79
C ALA A 18 24.43 -0.27 -11.71
N LEU A 19 24.30 -0.66 -10.43
CA LEU A 19 24.36 0.26 -9.30
C LEU A 19 25.75 0.93 -9.20
N LEU A 20 26.84 0.14 -9.26
CA LEU A 20 28.20 0.66 -9.20
C LEU A 20 28.47 1.64 -10.34
N LYS A 21 28.12 1.27 -11.56
CA LYS A 21 28.25 2.13 -12.76
C LYS A 21 27.44 3.42 -12.64
N GLN A 22 26.26 3.38 -12.02
CA GLN A 22 25.47 4.59 -11.78
C GLN A 22 26.06 5.45 -10.67
N ALA A 23 26.60 4.85 -9.61
CA ALA A 23 27.23 5.56 -8.50
C ALA A 23 28.45 6.36 -8.93
N GLU A 24 29.21 5.91 -9.93
CA GLU A 24 30.31 6.66 -10.53
C GLU A 24 29.88 7.96 -11.22
N LYS A 25 28.60 8.05 -11.59
CA LYS A 25 28.06 9.20 -12.32
C LYS A 25 27.31 10.17 -11.41
N LEU A 26 26.39 9.64 -10.61
CA LEU A 26 25.49 10.42 -9.79
C LEU A 26 24.90 9.57 -8.68
N THR A 27 25.14 9.95 -7.43
CA THR A 27 24.60 9.26 -6.26
C THR A 27 23.39 9.95 -5.63
N HIS A 28 23.20 11.24 -5.89
CA HIS A 28 22.11 12.03 -5.33
C HIS A 28 21.47 12.90 -6.41
N ALA A 29 20.15 12.81 -6.51
CA ALA A 29 19.34 13.65 -7.40
C ALA A 29 18.00 13.90 -6.72
N PRO A 30 17.80 15.02 -6.03
CA PRO A 30 16.56 15.31 -5.30
C PRO A 30 15.37 15.39 -6.27
N ASP A 31 14.94 16.55 -6.67
CA ASP A 31 13.76 16.74 -7.51
C ASP A 31 14.05 16.79 -9.02
N SER A 32 15.32 16.69 -9.39
CA SER A 32 15.71 16.76 -10.80
C SER A 32 15.46 15.46 -11.54
N PRO A 33 15.01 15.51 -12.80
CA PRO A 33 14.90 14.33 -13.65
C PRO A 33 16.27 13.67 -13.85
N THR A 34 16.31 12.34 -13.72
CA THR A 34 17.50 11.55 -14.04
C THR A 34 17.15 10.48 -15.06
N LEU A 35 18.14 10.08 -15.87
CA LEU A 35 17.93 9.06 -16.89
C LEU A 35 17.42 7.73 -16.31
N PRO A 36 17.98 7.17 -15.23
CA PRO A 36 17.45 5.94 -14.64
C PRO A 36 15.97 6.07 -14.18
N ARG A 37 15.62 7.21 -13.57
CA ARG A 37 14.24 7.48 -13.12
C ARG A 37 13.28 7.57 -14.31
N ALA A 38 13.67 8.27 -15.37
CA ALA A 38 12.86 8.40 -16.58
C ALA A 38 12.66 7.06 -17.30
N LEU A 39 13.73 6.26 -17.41
CA LEU A 39 13.66 4.92 -18.01
C LEU A 39 12.79 3.96 -17.18
N LEU A 40 12.89 4.01 -15.87
CA LEU A 40 12.03 3.21 -14.99
C LEU A 40 10.56 3.63 -15.10
N ALA A 41 10.27 4.93 -15.08
CA ALA A 41 8.91 5.44 -15.28
C ALA A 41 8.31 5.02 -16.62
N LYS A 42 9.10 5.10 -17.69
CA LYS A 42 8.71 4.60 -19.02
C LYS A 42 8.39 3.11 -18.97
N LYS A 43 9.29 2.29 -18.40
CA LYS A 43 9.08 0.85 -18.28
C LYS A 43 7.84 0.49 -17.48
N LEU A 44 7.61 1.16 -16.37
CA LEU A 44 6.40 0.97 -15.58
C LEU A 44 5.14 1.33 -16.39
N ALA A 45 5.15 2.45 -17.11
CA ALA A 45 4.02 2.85 -17.96
C ALA A 45 3.70 1.85 -19.08
N GLU A 46 4.69 1.07 -19.53
CA GLU A 46 4.51 0.01 -20.53
C GLU A 46 3.85 -1.24 -19.94
N ILE A 47 4.23 -1.65 -18.73
CA ILE A 47 3.83 -2.94 -18.12
C ILE A 47 2.64 -2.83 -17.16
N MET A 48 2.33 -1.63 -16.66
CA MET A 48 1.22 -1.45 -15.71
C MET A 48 -0.14 -1.55 -16.40
N PRO A 49 -1.13 -2.18 -15.75
CA PRO A 49 -2.45 -2.36 -16.33
C PRO A 49 -3.28 -1.06 -16.36
N ARG A 50 -4.40 -1.12 -17.12
CA ARG A 50 -5.47 -0.11 -17.10
C ARG A 50 -5.04 1.34 -17.33
N GLY A 51 -4.02 1.56 -18.16
CA GLY A 51 -3.62 2.92 -18.54
C GLY A 51 -2.90 3.70 -17.44
N LEU A 52 -2.39 3.07 -16.40
CA LEU A 52 -1.54 3.69 -15.39
C LEU A 52 -0.21 4.11 -16.03
N LYS A 53 -0.07 5.41 -16.36
CA LYS A 53 1.04 5.95 -17.15
C LYS A 53 1.95 6.89 -16.35
N ARG A 54 1.64 7.16 -15.10
CA ARG A 54 2.41 8.09 -14.26
C ARG A 54 2.92 7.37 -13.03
N SER A 55 4.16 7.67 -12.64
CA SER A 55 4.80 7.08 -11.46
C SER A 55 5.35 8.19 -10.57
N VAL A 56 5.20 8.01 -9.27
CA VAL A 56 5.90 8.79 -8.25
C VAL A 56 6.79 7.82 -7.48
N PHE A 57 8.04 8.20 -7.27
CA PHE A 57 9.02 7.36 -6.61
C PHE A 57 9.28 7.84 -5.18
N GLY A 58 9.19 6.92 -4.22
CA GLY A 58 9.62 7.09 -2.85
C GLY A 58 10.94 6.37 -2.59
N LEU A 59 11.50 6.56 -1.41
CA LEU A 59 12.74 5.91 -0.99
C LEU A 59 12.54 4.45 -0.56
N ASN A 60 11.35 4.12 -0.08
CA ASN A 60 10.99 2.79 0.39
C ASN A 60 9.47 2.57 0.31
N GLY A 61 8.99 1.37 0.68
CA GLY A 61 7.57 1.03 0.63
C GLY A 61 6.70 1.91 1.53
N GLY A 62 7.15 2.23 2.74
CA GLY A 62 6.41 3.12 3.65
C GLY A 62 6.24 4.53 3.06
N ASP A 63 7.30 5.06 2.46
CA ASP A 63 7.26 6.34 1.78
C ASP A 63 6.29 6.35 0.58
N ALA A 64 6.28 5.27 -0.19
CA ALA A 64 5.32 5.10 -1.29
C ALA A 64 3.85 5.07 -0.77
N ILE A 65 3.60 4.44 0.37
CA ILE A 65 2.28 4.45 1.01
C ILE A 65 1.90 5.86 1.48
N GLU A 66 2.82 6.59 2.12
CA GLU A 66 2.56 7.99 2.51
C GLU A 66 2.19 8.88 1.32
N ILE A 67 2.90 8.72 0.20
CA ILE A 67 2.60 9.42 -1.04
C ILE A 67 1.20 9.06 -1.54
N ALA A 68 0.83 7.77 -1.53
CA ALA A 68 -0.47 7.30 -1.96
C ALA A 68 -1.61 7.86 -1.08
N LEU A 69 -1.45 7.85 0.25
CA LEU A 69 -2.42 8.41 1.19
C LEU A 69 -2.60 9.92 1.00
N LYS A 70 -1.49 10.65 0.86
CA LYS A 70 -1.51 12.10 0.57
C LYS A 70 -2.20 12.39 -0.75
N LEU A 71 -1.88 11.63 -1.79
CA LEU A 71 -2.50 11.80 -3.11
C LEU A 71 -4.01 11.55 -3.05
N ALA A 72 -4.44 10.46 -2.42
CA ALA A 72 -5.85 10.12 -2.27
C ALA A 72 -6.64 11.25 -1.56
N ARG A 73 -6.16 11.69 -0.41
CA ARG A 73 -6.78 12.79 0.35
C ARG A 73 -6.77 14.11 -0.40
N SER A 74 -5.65 14.44 -1.03
CA SER A 74 -5.51 15.69 -1.79
C SER A 74 -6.43 15.75 -3.02
N TYR A 75 -6.57 14.63 -3.72
CA TYR A 75 -7.40 14.54 -4.91
C TYR A 75 -8.89 14.53 -4.59
N THR A 76 -9.31 13.71 -3.65
CA THR A 76 -10.73 13.53 -3.29
C THR A 76 -11.27 14.62 -2.36
N LYS A 77 -10.38 15.32 -1.64
CA LYS A 77 -10.73 16.24 -0.54
C LYS A 77 -11.44 15.56 0.64
N LYS A 78 -11.28 14.24 0.77
CA LYS A 78 -11.83 13.41 1.84
C LYS A 78 -10.73 12.95 2.78
N SER A 79 -11.06 12.60 4.03
CA SER A 79 -10.08 12.25 5.07
C SER A 79 -9.97 10.76 5.34
N GLU A 80 -11.08 10.03 5.19
CA GLU A 80 -11.17 8.64 5.62
C GLU A 80 -10.46 7.68 4.66
N ILE A 81 -9.79 6.67 5.22
CA ILE A 81 -9.14 5.59 4.48
C ILE A 81 -9.63 4.26 5.05
N ILE A 82 -9.99 3.35 4.19
CA ILE A 82 -10.30 1.97 4.57
C ILE A 82 -9.09 1.09 4.26
N ALA A 83 -8.64 0.33 5.25
CA ALA A 83 -7.59 -0.67 5.13
C ALA A 83 -8.10 -2.04 5.57
N PHE A 84 -7.39 -3.10 5.25
CA PHE A 84 -7.79 -4.47 5.58
C PHE A 84 -7.00 -5.05 6.76
N GLN A 85 -7.69 -5.81 7.60
CA GLN A 85 -7.07 -6.58 8.68
C GLN A 85 -6.07 -7.61 8.11
N GLY A 86 -4.93 -7.75 8.78
CA GLY A 86 -3.84 -8.60 8.33
C GLY A 86 -2.90 -7.94 7.32
N GLY A 87 -3.28 -6.81 6.70
CA GLY A 87 -2.45 -6.11 5.73
C GLY A 87 -1.23 -5.41 6.35
N PHE A 88 -0.12 -5.40 5.62
CA PHE A 88 1.11 -4.71 5.98
C PHE A 88 1.48 -3.65 4.93
N HIS A 89 1.48 -2.40 5.32
CA HIS A 89 1.75 -1.25 4.45
C HIS A 89 2.97 -0.42 4.89
N GLY A 90 3.69 -0.91 5.88
CA GLY A 90 4.85 -0.23 6.46
C GLY A 90 4.71 0.01 7.96
N ARG A 91 5.80 0.47 8.57
CA ARG A 91 5.90 0.67 10.04
C ARG A 91 6.76 1.86 10.46
N ALA A 92 7.40 2.54 9.50
CA ALA A 92 8.39 3.57 9.80
C ALA A 92 7.76 4.95 10.04
N THR A 93 6.57 5.20 9.50
CA THR A 93 5.85 6.46 9.64
C THR A 93 4.45 6.22 10.19
N TYR A 94 3.87 7.23 10.82
CA TYR A 94 2.54 7.11 11.42
C TYR A 94 1.45 6.82 10.39
N GLY A 95 1.51 7.39 9.19
CA GLY A 95 0.52 7.14 8.14
C GLY A 95 0.55 5.69 7.66
N CYS A 96 1.71 5.19 7.21
CA CYS A 96 1.81 3.81 6.75
C CYS A 96 1.54 2.79 7.87
N MET A 97 1.94 3.09 9.12
CA MET A 97 1.65 2.26 10.28
C MET A 97 0.14 2.25 10.61
N SER A 98 -0.55 3.36 10.42
CA SER A 98 -1.97 3.46 10.71
C SER A 98 -2.85 2.62 9.79
N VAL A 99 -2.45 2.42 8.54
CA VAL A 99 -3.13 1.51 7.59
C VAL A 99 -2.63 0.07 7.67
N THR A 100 -1.49 -0.17 8.32
CA THR A 100 -1.01 -1.53 8.65
C THR A 100 -1.88 -2.11 9.76
N SER A 101 -2.20 -3.40 9.71
CA SER A 101 -3.02 -4.08 10.71
C SER A 101 -2.26 -5.08 11.59
N VAL A 102 -0.98 -5.31 11.30
CA VAL A 102 -0.17 -6.32 11.98
C VAL A 102 0.31 -5.81 13.34
N ASN A 103 -0.06 -6.50 14.43
CA ASN A 103 0.15 -6.04 15.82
C ASN A 103 1.60 -5.72 16.17
N PHE A 104 2.57 -6.50 15.71
CA PHE A 104 3.98 -6.26 16.05
C PHE A 104 4.50 -4.90 15.56
N SER A 105 3.88 -4.34 14.52
CA SER A 105 4.24 -3.05 13.95
C SER A 105 3.66 -1.86 14.71
N LYS A 106 2.62 -2.09 15.53
CA LYS A 106 1.82 -1.06 16.18
C LYS A 106 2.00 -0.99 17.69
N LYS A 107 2.47 -2.07 18.31
CA LYS A 107 2.55 -2.19 19.77
C LYS A 107 3.36 -1.04 20.37
N GLY A 108 2.71 -0.25 21.22
CA GLY A 108 3.32 0.89 21.89
C GLY A 108 3.45 2.18 21.05
N CYS A 109 2.93 2.19 19.81
CA CYS A 109 3.01 3.34 18.91
C CYS A 109 1.64 4.01 18.75
N PHE A 110 1.23 4.75 19.77
CA PHE A 110 -0.03 5.49 19.78
C PHE A 110 0.19 6.96 20.14
N PRO A 111 -0.71 7.88 19.70
CA PRO A 111 -1.88 7.65 18.85
C PRO A 111 -1.53 7.42 17.38
N GLN A 112 -2.43 6.75 16.65
CA GLN A 112 -2.34 6.60 15.20
C GLN A 112 -2.97 7.80 14.49
N VAL A 113 -2.75 7.91 13.18
CA VAL A 113 -3.36 8.96 12.36
C VAL A 113 -4.89 8.74 12.32
N PRO A 114 -5.69 9.78 12.60
CA PRO A 114 -7.16 9.70 12.53
C PRO A 114 -7.67 9.39 11.12
N GLY A 115 -8.89 8.84 11.06
CA GLY A 115 -9.57 8.55 9.80
C GLY A 115 -9.06 7.29 9.10
N MET A 116 -8.46 6.36 9.85
CA MET A 116 -8.02 5.05 9.34
C MET A 116 -8.89 3.94 9.89
N HIS A 117 -9.65 3.28 9.03
CA HIS A 117 -10.61 2.24 9.40
C HIS A 117 -10.14 0.88 8.87
N HIS A 118 -10.20 -0.15 9.71
CA HIS A 118 -9.82 -1.50 9.34
C HIS A 118 -11.04 -2.39 9.21
N VAL A 119 -11.16 -3.04 8.05
CA VAL A 119 -12.22 -4.00 7.76
C VAL A 119 -11.66 -5.41 7.64
N PRO A 120 -12.45 -6.45 7.89
CA PRO A 120 -12.00 -7.82 7.68
C PRO A 120 -11.55 -8.09 6.25
N TYR A 121 -10.45 -8.82 6.10
CA TYR A 121 -9.96 -9.32 4.82
C TYR A 121 -10.75 -10.56 4.40
N ALA A 122 -10.89 -10.79 3.10
CA ALA A 122 -11.50 -12.00 2.55
C ALA A 122 -10.57 -13.20 2.78
N TYR A 123 -10.64 -13.82 3.97
CA TYR A 123 -9.82 -14.94 4.37
C TYR A 123 -10.68 -16.17 4.67
N CYS A 124 -11.09 -16.88 3.61
CA CYS A 124 -12.05 -17.99 3.70
C CYS A 124 -11.57 -19.14 4.59
N TYR A 125 -10.26 -19.42 4.64
CA TYR A 125 -9.69 -20.46 5.50
C TYR A 125 -9.95 -20.23 7.00
N ARG A 126 -10.04 -18.96 7.43
CA ARG A 126 -10.41 -18.55 8.80
C ARG A 126 -11.27 -17.29 8.72
N CYS A 127 -12.47 -17.47 8.21
CA CYS A 127 -13.40 -16.38 7.96
C CYS A 127 -13.72 -15.61 9.24
N ALA A 128 -13.51 -14.29 9.24
CA ALA A 128 -13.81 -13.41 10.36
C ALA A 128 -15.30 -13.40 10.75
N PHE A 129 -16.18 -13.81 9.82
CA PHE A 129 -17.62 -13.88 10.01
C PHE A 129 -18.13 -15.31 10.30
N GLY A 130 -17.22 -16.30 10.38
CA GLY A 130 -17.60 -17.69 10.61
C GLY A 130 -18.43 -18.31 9.48
N LYS A 131 -18.30 -17.81 8.26
CA LYS A 131 -19.07 -18.24 7.09
C LYS A 131 -18.18 -19.06 6.15
N GLU A 132 -18.79 -19.92 5.34
CA GLU A 132 -18.13 -20.73 4.32
C GLU A 132 -18.44 -20.21 2.91
N TYR A 133 -17.46 -20.30 2.02
CA TYR A 133 -17.61 -19.95 0.62
C TYR A 133 -17.97 -21.22 -0.17
N PRO A 134 -18.91 -21.17 -1.12
CA PRO A 134 -19.56 -19.98 -1.69
C PRO A 134 -20.87 -19.54 -0.98
N GLU A 135 -21.37 -20.27 0.00
CA GLU A 135 -22.69 -20.05 0.64
C GLU A 135 -22.79 -18.71 1.36
N CYS A 136 -21.66 -18.13 1.72
CA CYS A 136 -21.60 -16.80 2.34
C CYS A 136 -21.97 -15.65 1.38
N ASN A 137 -22.09 -15.88 0.07
CA ASN A 137 -22.35 -14.88 -0.96
C ASN A 137 -21.43 -13.63 -0.84
N LEU A 138 -20.15 -13.84 -0.50
CA LEU A 138 -19.17 -12.75 -0.32
C LEU A 138 -19.57 -11.72 0.76
N TRP A 139 -20.15 -12.15 1.86
CA TRP A 139 -20.57 -11.28 2.97
C TRP A 139 -19.48 -10.30 3.45
N CYS A 140 -18.22 -10.66 3.33
CA CYS A 140 -17.11 -9.76 3.64
C CYS A 140 -17.07 -8.51 2.75
N THR A 141 -17.55 -8.61 1.50
CA THR A 141 -17.71 -7.47 0.60
C THR A 141 -18.94 -6.65 0.97
N ASP A 142 -20.08 -7.34 1.20
CA ASP A 142 -21.34 -6.70 1.58
C ASP A 142 -21.19 -5.93 2.89
N TYR A 143 -20.39 -6.42 3.82
CA TYR A 143 -20.05 -5.70 5.04
C TYR A 143 -19.45 -4.33 4.76
N ILE A 144 -18.51 -4.24 3.80
CA ILE A 144 -17.89 -2.96 3.41
C ILE A 144 -18.91 -2.05 2.73
N VAL A 145 -19.72 -2.59 1.83
CA VAL A 145 -20.81 -1.84 1.17
C VAL A 145 -21.77 -1.27 2.22
N ASN A 146 -22.19 -2.09 3.16
CA ASN A 146 -23.08 -1.65 4.24
C ASN A 146 -22.44 -0.59 5.15
N MET A 147 -21.14 -0.66 5.38
CA MET A 147 -20.41 0.40 6.10
C MET A 147 -20.45 1.74 5.36
N LEU A 148 -20.36 1.70 4.04
CA LEU A 148 -20.32 2.92 3.21
C LEU A 148 -21.72 3.51 2.99
N GLU A 149 -22.72 2.68 2.82
CA GLU A 149 -24.08 3.09 2.44
C GLU A 149 -25.05 3.16 3.62
N GLY A 150 -24.75 2.46 4.70
CA GLY A 150 -25.69 2.22 5.81
C GLY A 150 -25.99 3.43 6.71
N GLY A 151 -25.25 4.54 6.58
CA GLY A 151 -25.50 5.79 7.31
C GLY A 151 -25.41 5.73 8.85
N MET A 152 -25.21 4.53 9.43
CA MET A 152 -25.21 4.29 10.89
C MET A 152 -23.80 4.06 11.48
N THR A 153 -22.77 4.10 10.66
CA THR A 153 -21.39 3.76 11.05
C THR A 153 -20.57 4.97 11.50
N GLY A 154 -21.05 6.19 11.25
CA GLY A 154 -20.28 7.40 11.47
C GLY A 154 -19.09 7.55 10.53
N LEU A 155 -18.95 6.67 9.55
CA LEU A 155 -17.91 6.73 8.54
C LEU A 155 -18.28 7.77 7.47
N ALA A 156 -17.47 8.82 7.35
CA ALA A 156 -17.59 9.72 6.21
C ALA A 156 -17.10 9.02 4.93
N GLU A 157 -17.52 9.53 3.78
CA GLU A 157 -17.12 8.96 2.49
C GLU A 157 -15.59 8.89 2.36
N PRO A 158 -15.01 7.70 2.12
CA PRO A 158 -13.57 7.53 2.16
C PRO A 158 -12.86 8.14 0.93
N ALA A 159 -11.62 8.61 1.16
CA ALA A 159 -10.72 9.06 0.10
C ALA A 159 -10.20 7.89 -0.73
N ALA A 160 -9.97 6.76 -0.08
CA ALA A 160 -9.45 5.55 -0.72
C ALA A 160 -9.70 4.30 0.12
N LEU A 161 -9.61 3.17 -0.57
CA LEU A 161 -9.49 1.86 0.01
C LEU A 161 -8.11 1.32 -0.37
N ILE A 162 -7.33 0.87 0.63
CA ILE A 162 -6.01 0.30 0.43
C ILE A 162 -6.02 -1.18 0.80
N VAL A 163 -5.56 -2.01 -0.10
CA VAL A 163 -5.55 -3.47 0.06
C VAL A 163 -4.20 -4.05 -0.36
N GLU A 164 -3.72 -5.03 0.39
CA GLU A 164 -2.63 -5.91 -0.02
C GLU A 164 -3.26 -7.09 -0.76
N PRO A 165 -3.08 -7.20 -2.10
CA PRO A 165 -3.82 -8.21 -2.88
C PRO A 165 -3.42 -9.65 -2.51
N LEU A 166 -2.24 -9.83 -1.96
CA LEU A 166 -1.69 -11.07 -1.45
C LEU A 166 -1.03 -10.79 -0.11
N LEU A 167 -1.64 -11.26 0.97
CA LEU A 167 -1.07 -11.13 2.31
C LEU A 167 0.19 -11.98 2.46
N GLY A 168 1.24 -11.41 3.07
CA GLY A 168 2.51 -12.08 3.34
C GLY A 168 2.49 -13.05 4.52
#